data_13b407375ee3d494eed1c551ec95b7d3
#
_entry.id   13b407375ee3d494eed1c551ec95b7d3
#
_cell.length_a   1.000
_cell.length_b   1.000
_cell.length_c   1.000
_cell.angle_alpha   90.00
_cell.angle_beta   90.00
_cell.angle_gamma   90.00
#
_symmetry.space_group_name_H-M   'P 1'
#
loop_
_entity.id
_entity.type
_entity.pdbx_description
1 polymer ?
#
loop_
_entity_poly.entity_id
_entity_poly.type
_entity_poly.pdbx_seq_one_letter_code
_entity_poly.pdbx_strand_id
1 'polypeptide(L)'
;SRLLWATPDDGSRDWQAPPPDIPAKEQDSLIMAISRSGRPEEVAQGPLLYSLILVLGVLGGWRTSMAGLMAITQMAAGDGLADIVGRRWGKTKWPWSKRKSVVGTCAFIVGAAVVTVGEVVWFNQFGLLPVLTALVVQKIVLISVVCGIVELLPSERYLPGKLGDDNLTVPFMAFALSALLF
;
A
#
# COMPACT_ATOMS: atom_id res chain seq x y z
N SER A 1 -8.39 -21.70 25.64
CA SER A 1 -7.93 -20.97 24.45
C SER A 1 -7.93 -21.91 23.25
N ARG A 2 -9.04 -21.97 22.54
CA ARG A 2 -9.13 -22.70 21.27
C ARG A 2 -8.61 -21.80 20.17
N LEU A 3 -7.64 -22.31 19.41
CA LEU A 3 -7.07 -21.62 18.26
C LEU A 3 -8.16 -21.34 17.23
N LEU A 4 -8.22 -20.11 16.72
CA LEU A 4 -9.21 -19.56 15.79
C LEU A 4 -9.31 -20.28 14.42
N TRP A 5 -8.57 -21.38 14.20
CA TRP A 5 -8.53 -22.20 12.98
C TRP A 5 -8.67 -23.69 13.20
N ALA A 6 -9.33 -24.10 14.24
CA ALA A 6 -9.71 -25.51 14.36
C ALA A 6 -10.71 -25.83 13.24
N THR A 7 -10.26 -26.56 12.22
CA THR A 7 -11.12 -27.08 11.15
C THR A 7 -12.16 -27.99 11.75
N PRO A 8 -13.44 -27.92 11.34
CA PRO A 8 -14.42 -28.96 11.64
C PRO A 8 -13.93 -30.29 11.08
N ASP A 9 -14.07 -31.35 11.85
CA ASP A 9 -13.62 -32.70 11.51
C ASP A 9 -14.40 -33.37 10.35
N ASP A 10 -15.30 -32.65 9.70
CA ASP A 10 -16.18 -33.17 8.64
C ASP A 10 -15.65 -33.10 7.22
N GLY A 11 -14.38 -32.60 7.05
CA GLY A 11 -13.72 -32.53 5.74
C GLY A 11 -14.29 -31.47 4.77
N SER A 12 -15.32 -30.73 5.17
CA SER A 12 -15.81 -29.60 4.37
C SER A 12 -14.93 -28.36 4.59
N ARG A 13 -14.08 -28.07 3.62
CA ARG A 13 -13.30 -26.82 3.60
C ARG A 13 -14.16 -25.67 3.08
N ASP A 14 -15.20 -25.34 3.80
CA ASP A 14 -15.96 -24.14 3.49
C ASP A 14 -15.30 -22.92 4.15
N TRP A 15 -14.28 -22.39 3.49
CA TRP A 15 -13.54 -21.21 3.90
C TRP A 15 -14.38 -19.92 3.87
N GLN A 16 -15.64 -20.03 3.49
CA GLN A 16 -16.56 -18.91 3.36
C GLN A 16 -17.46 -18.71 4.58
N ALA A 17 -17.55 -19.72 5.45
CA ALA A 17 -18.37 -19.60 6.65
C ALA A 17 -17.53 -19.06 7.82
N PRO A 18 -17.90 -17.92 8.40
CA PRO A 18 -17.30 -17.44 9.64
C PRO A 18 -17.59 -18.44 10.76
N PRO A 19 -16.74 -18.47 11.81
CA PRO A 19 -16.99 -19.34 12.97
C PRO A 19 -18.41 -19.14 13.50
N PRO A 20 -19.14 -20.22 13.83
CA PRO A 20 -20.55 -20.15 14.23
C PRO A 20 -20.83 -19.33 15.49
N ASP A 21 -19.77 -18.93 16.20
CA ASP A 21 -19.86 -18.25 17.49
C ASP A 21 -19.81 -16.72 17.37
N ILE A 22 -19.60 -16.16 16.16
CA ILE A 22 -19.57 -14.69 15.96
C ILE A 22 -20.97 -14.23 15.52
N PRO A 23 -21.66 -13.37 16.27
CA PRO A 23 -22.95 -12.84 15.87
C PRO A 23 -22.86 -12.12 14.51
N ALA A 24 -23.85 -12.27 13.63
CA ALA A 24 -23.88 -11.68 12.29
C ALA A 24 -23.57 -10.18 12.30
N LYS A 25 -24.04 -9.45 13.29
CA LYS A 25 -23.79 -8.02 13.49
C LYS A 25 -22.33 -7.69 13.78
N GLU A 26 -21.60 -8.59 14.41
CA GLU A 26 -20.18 -8.44 14.71
C GLU A 26 -19.33 -8.83 13.49
N GLN A 27 -19.77 -9.81 12.71
CA GLN A 27 -19.19 -10.15 11.42
C GLN A 27 -19.29 -8.99 10.43
N ASP A 28 -20.46 -8.38 10.30
CA ASP A 28 -20.64 -7.19 9.45
C ASP A 28 -19.76 -6.03 9.90
N SER A 29 -19.61 -5.83 11.20
CA SER A 29 -18.74 -4.79 11.73
C SER A 29 -17.26 -5.04 11.46
N LEU A 30 -16.81 -6.30 11.52
CA LEU A 30 -15.45 -6.71 11.18
C LEU A 30 -15.18 -6.55 9.68
N ILE A 31 -16.11 -6.99 8.83
CA ILE A 31 -16.02 -6.83 7.37
C ILE A 31 -15.95 -5.34 7.02
N MET A 32 -16.81 -4.51 7.62
CA MET A 32 -16.78 -3.05 7.43
C MET A 32 -15.50 -2.39 7.95
N ALA A 33 -14.88 -2.94 8.98
CA ALA A 33 -13.63 -2.42 9.52
C ALA A 33 -12.40 -2.77 8.63
N ILE A 34 -12.43 -3.91 7.96
CA ILE A 34 -11.31 -4.47 7.20
C ILE A 34 -11.46 -4.21 5.69
N SER A 35 -12.71 -4.24 5.16
CA SER A 35 -12.96 -3.98 3.75
C SER A 35 -13.25 -2.51 3.46
N ARG A 36 -12.91 -2.05 2.26
CA ARG A 36 -13.19 -0.67 1.82
C ARG A 36 -14.66 -0.46 1.42
N SER A 37 -15.32 -1.48 0.87
CA SER A 37 -16.70 -1.41 0.39
C SER A 37 -17.69 -2.27 1.17
N GLY A 38 -17.26 -2.95 2.23
CA GLY A 38 -18.11 -3.85 3.01
C GLY A 38 -18.32 -5.22 2.35
N ARG A 39 -17.54 -5.57 1.31
CA ARG A 39 -17.66 -6.85 0.63
C ARG A 39 -16.69 -7.87 1.21
N PRO A 40 -17.17 -9.08 1.55
CA PRO A 40 -16.31 -10.14 2.10
C PRO A 40 -15.14 -10.53 1.19
N GLU A 41 -15.33 -10.42 -0.14
CA GLU A 41 -14.30 -10.77 -1.12
C GLU A 41 -13.10 -9.80 -1.07
N GLU A 42 -13.32 -8.55 -0.68
CA GLU A 42 -12.25 -7.55 -0.53
C GLU A 42 -11.34 -7.84 0.65
N VAL A 43 -11.85 -8.50 1.70
CA VAL A 43 -11.08 -8.85 2.90
C VAL A 43 -9.90 -9.76 2.56
N ALA A 44 -10.07 -10.67 1.61
CA ALA A 44 -9.00 -11.57 1.17
C ALA A 44 -8.13 -10.96 0.07
N GLN A 45 -8.72 -10.18 -0.84
CA GLN A 45 -8.03 -9.65 -2.04
C GLN A 45 -7.03 -8.53 -1.71
N GLY A 46 -7.36 -7.61 -0.80
CA GLY A 46 -6.46 -6.53 -0.39
C GLY A 46 -5.13 -7.07 0.16
N PRO A 47 -5.14 -7.88 1.23
CA PRO A 47 -3.94 -8.49 1.77
C PRO A 47 -3.17 -9.36 0.78
N LEU A 48 -3.86 -10.07 -0.13
CA LEU A 48 -3.21 -10.90 -1.15
C LEU A 48 -2.42 -10.03 -2.15
N LEU A 49 -3.04 -8.98 -2.70
CA LEU A 49 -2.37 -8.05 -3.60
C LEU A 49 -1.19 -7.36 -2.91
N TYR A 50 -1.39 -6.91 -1.68
CA TYR A 50 -0.33 -6.32 -0.87
C TYR A 50 0.85 -7.27 -0.71
N SER A 51 0.60 -8.51 -0.34
CA SER A 51 1.64 -9.53 -0.17
C SER A 51 2.37 -9.84 -1.49
N LEU A 52 1.63 -9.92 -2.60
CA LEU A 52 2.20 -10.13 -3.92
C LEU A 52 3.16 -9.00 -4.32
N ILE A 53 2.76 -7.75 -4.11
CA ILE A 53 3.60 -6.59 -4.40
C ILE A 53 4.87 -6.58 -3.54
N LEU A 54 4.75 -6.92 -2.25
CA LEU A 54 5.91 -7.05 -1.38
C LEU A 54 6.89 -8.11 -1.90
N VAL A 55 6.39 -9.29 -2.28
CA VAL A 55 7.22 -10.36 -2.86
C VAL A 55 7.89 -9.91 -4.14
N LEU A 56 7.16 -9.28 -5.06
CA LEU A 56 7.72 -8.76 -6.31
C LEU A 56 8.75 -7.65 -6.06
N GLY A 57 8.52 -6.76 -5.10
CA GLY A 57 9.49 -5.73 -4.70
C GLY A 57 10.78 -6.32 -4.12
N VAL A 58 10.66 -7.37 -3.30
CA VAL A 58 11.81 -8.10 -2.75
C VAL A 58 12.59 -8.80 -3.86
N LEU A 59 11.90 -9.49 -4.77
CA LEU A 59 12.51 -10.15 -5.94
C LEU A 59 13.13 -9.14 -6.92
N GLY A 60 12.57 -7.94 -7.03
CA GLY A 60 13.09 -6.82 -7.80
C GLY A 60 14.33 -6.14 -7.21
N GLY A 61 14.90 -6.71 -6.13
CA GLY A 61 16.14 -6.24 -5.53
C GLY A 61 15.95 -5.19 -4.43
N TRP A 62 14.98 -5.37 -3.55
CA TRP A 62 14.64 -4.46 -2.45
C TRP A 62 15.84 -3.75 -1.80
N ARG A 63 16.87 -4.48 -1.41
CA ARG A 63 18.04 -3.90 -0.74
C ARG A 63 19.14 -3.39 -1.68
N THR A 64 19.11 -3.81 -2.92
CA THR A 64 20.18 -3.58 -3.91
C THR A 64 19.72 -2.74 -5.09
N SER A 65 18.43 -2.42 -5.17
CA SER A 65 17.82 -1.66 -6.25
C SER A 65 16.90 -0.58 -5.71
N MET A 66 17.09 0.64 -6.18
CA MET A 66 16.17 1.75 -5.87
C MET A 66 14.75 1.44 -6.34
N ALA A 67 14.58 0.68 -7.43
CA ALA A 67 13.26 0.34 -7.96
C ALA A 67 12.46 -0.56 -7.01
N GLY A 68 13.07 -1.63 -6.51
CA GLY A 68 12.45 -2.51 -5.52
C GLY A 68 12.16 -1.80 -4.21
N LEU A 69 13.13 -1.02 -3.71
CA LEU A 69 12.98 -0.24 -2.48
C LEU A 69 11.80 0.73 -2.59
N MET A 70 11.78 1.56 -3.63
CA MET A 70 10.73 2.58 -3.79
C MET A 70 9.34 1.98 -3.99
N ALA A 71 9.23 0.87 -4.73
CA ALA A 71 7.95 0.17 -4.88
C ALA A 71 7.34 -0.23 -3.53
N ILE A 72 8.16 -0.82 -2.66
CA ILE A 72 7.74 -1.25 -1.32
C ILE A 72 7.42 -0.04 -0.44
N THR A 73 8.32 0.95 -0.40
CA THR A 73 8.18 2.09 0.51
C THR A 73 7.02 3.00 0.16
N GLN A 74 6.77 3.27 -1.14
CA GLN A 74 5.62 4.07 -1.56
C GLN A 74 4.31 3.41 -1.15
N MET A 75 4.21 2.09 -1.25
CA MET A 75 3.02 1.36 -0.86
C MET A 75 2.90 1.25 0.67
N ALA A 76 3.96 0.83 1.37
CA ALA A 76 3.89 0.56 2.81
C ALA A 76 3.86 1.86 3.64
N ALA A 77 4.83 2.76 3.44
CA ALA A 77 4.93 3.99 4.21
C ALA A 77 4.04 5.10 3.62
N GLY A 78 4.01 5.25 2.29
CA GLY A 78 3.20 6.28 1.64
C GLY A 78 1.71 6.07 1.89
N ASP A 79 1.14 4.97 1.43
CA ASP A 79 -0.30 4.68 1.60
C ASP A 79 -0.68 4.51 3.08
N GLY A 80 0.16 3.84 3.88
CA GLY A 80 -0.08 3.66 5.31
C GLY A 80 -0.19 4.99 6.06
N LEU A 81 0.73 5.93 5.83
CA LEU A 81 0.67 7.27 6.45
C LEU A 81 -0.46 8.12 5.88
N ALA A 82 -0.75 8.02 4.58
CA ALA A 82 -1.89 8.70 3.98
C ALA A 82 -3.21 8.28 4.63
N ASP A 83 -3.39 6.99 4.88
CA ASP A 83 -4.60 6.45 5.51
C ASP A 83 -4.71 6.91 6.98
N ILE A 84 -3.65 6.73 7.78
CA ILE A 84 -3.64 7.12 9.21
C ILE A 84 -3.89 8.62 9.38
N VAL A 85 -3.13 9.45 8.67
CA VAL A 85 -3.19 10.91 8.76
C VAL A 85 -4.48 11.42 8.14
N GLY A 86 -4.86 10.86 6.98
CA GLY A 86 -6.08 11.23 6.27
C GLY A 86 -7.36 10.93 7.04
N ARG A 87 -7.42 9.82 7.78
CA ARG A 87 -8.55 9.51 8.67
C ARG A 87 -8.60 10.43 9.88
N ARG A 88 -7.45 10.73 10.49
CA ARG A 88 -7.39 11.47 11.74
C ARG A 88 -7.55 12.99 11.54
N TRP A 89 -6.94 13.56 10.50
CA TRP A 89 -6.90 15.02 10.28
C TRP A 89 -7.44 15.47 8.92
N GLY A 90 -7.84 14.55 8.04
CA GLY A 90 -8.26 14.84 6.67
C GLY A 90 -9.67 15.44 6.54
N LYS A 91 -9.90 16.62 7.13
CA LYS A 91 -11.18 17.35 7.02
C LYS A 91 -11.44 17.82 5.59
N THR A 92 -10.44 18.36 4.92
CA THR A 92 -10.52 18.84 3.54
C THR A 92 -10.30 17.69 2.56
N LYS A 93 -11.34 17.39 1.77
CA LYS A 93 -11.28 16.36 0.72
C LYS A 93 -10.97 16.99 -0.63
N TRP A 94 -10.40 16.18 -1.56
CA TRP A 94 -10.22 16.61 -2.93
C TRP A 94 -11.59 16.77 -3.64
N PRO A 95 -11.76 17.78 -4.52
CA PRO A 95 -13.06 18.04 -5.18
C PRO A 95 -13.61 16.84 -5.96
N TRP A 96 -12.73 16.00 -6.51
CA TRP A 96 -13.09 14.81 -7.31
C TRP A 96 -13.09 13.52 -6.51
N SER A 97 -12.65 13.52 -5.25
CA SER A 97 -12.59 12.33 -4.42
C SER A 97 -13.13 12.59 -3.01
N LYS A 98 -14.26 11.97 -2.69
CA LYS A 98 -14.83 12.02 -1.33
C LYS A 98 -14.02 11.22 -0.30
N ARG A 99 -13.15 10.33 -0.74
CA ARG A 99 -12.36 9.43 0.13
C ARG A 99 -10.98 10.02 0.45
N LYS A 100 -10.29 10.57 -0.56
CA LYS A 100 -8.93 11.08 -0.44
C LYS A 100 -8.93 12.51 0.15
N SER A 101 -8.05 12.79 1.10
CA SER A 101 -7.90 14.11 1.72
C SER A 101 -6.59 14.78 1.33
N VAL A 102 -6.58 16.10 1.27
CA VAL A 102 -5.37 16.89 0.97
C VAL A 102 -4.25 16.57 1.97
N VAL A 103 -4.59 16.52 3.26
CA VAL A 103 -3.62 16.23 4.33
C VAL A 103 -3.09 14.80 4.21
N GLY A 104 -3.93 13.81 3.82
CA GLY A 104 -3.50 12.44 3.56
C GLY A 104 -2.50 12.37 2.40
N THR A 105 -2.78 13.07 1.30
CA THR A 105 -1.84 13.12 0.16
C THR A 105 -0.50 13.77 0.53
N CYS A 106 -0.52 14.85 1.30
CA CYS A 106 0.72 15.44 1.82
C CYS A 106 1.48 14.45 2.71
N ALA A 107 0.77 13.71 3.56
CA ALA A 107 1.38 12.69 4.42
C ALA A 107 1.96 11.54 3.61
N PHE A 108 1.31 11.13 2.50
CA PHE A 108 1.86 10.17 1.55
C PHE A 108 3.22 10.64 1.04
N ILE A 109 3.25 11.82 0.41
CA ILE A 109 4.45 12.34 -0.27
C ILE A 109 5.60 12.52 0.72
N VAL A 110 5.36 13.20 1.83
CA VAL A 110 6.39 13.48 2.83
C VAL A 110 6.85 12.20 3.51
N GLY A 111 5.91 11.35 3.92
CA GLY A 111 6.20 10.11 4.61
C GLY A 111 7.00 9.14 3.76
N ALA A 112 6.57 8.90 2.52
CA ALA A 112 7.28 8.06 1.58
C ALA A 112 8.70 8.59 1.28
N ALA A 113 8.84 9.89 1.04
CA ALA A 113 10.16 10.49 0.78
C ALA A 113 11.09 10.36 1.99
N VAL A 114 10.62 10.68 3.19
CA VAL A 114 11.43 10.63 4.43
C VAL A 114 11.87 9.19 4.74
N VAL A 115 10.94 8.23 4.64
CA VAL A 115 11.27 6.82 4.90
C VAL A 115 12.26 6.32 3.86
N THR A 116 12.04 6.59 2.56
CA THR A 116 12.98 6.18 1.50
C THR A 116 14.38 6.79 1.71
N VAL A 117 14.48 8.07 2.08
CA VAL A 117 15.79 8.69 2.40
C VAL A 117 16.45 7.98 3.56
N GLY A 118 15.70 7.66 4.62
CA GLY A 118 16.23 6.90 5.76
C GLY A 118 16.74 5.52 5.37
N GLU A 119 15.99 4.79 4.53
CA GLU A 119 16.39 3.48 4.01
C GLU A 119 17.64 3.57 3.12
N VAL A 120 17.74 4.58 2.25
CA VAL A 120 18.94 4.80 1.42
C VAL A 120 20.17 5.07 2.29
N VAL A 121 20.06 5.92 3.30
CA VAL A 121 21.15 6.17 4.26
C VAL A 121 21.55 4.87 4.97
N TRP A 122 20.56 4.11 5.43
CA TRP A 122 20.81 2.84 6.14
C TRP A 122 21.51 1.81 5.24
N PHE A 123 20.97 1.53 4.05
CA PHE A 123 21.53 0.53 3.16
C PHE A 123 22.83 0.96 2.48
N ASN A 124 23.08 2.28 2.33
CA ASN A 124 24.35 2.78 1.84
C ASN A 124 25.52 2.43 2.79
N GLN A 125 25.29 2.37 4.10
CA GLN A 125 26.32 1.96 5.07
C GLN A 125 26.87 0.55 4.79
N PHE A 126 26.08 -0.29 4.12
CA PHE A 126 26.47 -1.65 3.73
C PHE A 126 26.91 -1.73 2.26
N GLY A 127 27.03 -0.59 1.57
CA GLY A 127 27.40 -0.54 0.15
C GLY A 127 26.34 -1.08 -0.81
N LEU A 128 25.09 -1.21 -0.38
CA LEU A 128 24.00 -1.81 -1.14
C LEU A 128 23.27 -0.82 -2.04
N LEU A 129 23.22 0.46 -1.64
CA LEU A 129 22.54 1.54 -2.37
C LEU A 129 23.49 2.72 -2.63
N PRO A 130 23.17 3.61 -3.59
CA PRO A 130 24.00 4.75 -3.92
C PRO A 130 24.15 5.72 -2.75
N VAL A 131 25.24 6.47 -2.75
CA VAL A 131 25.45 7.56 -1.79
C VAL A 131 24.34 8.59 -1.91
N LEU A 132 23.83 9.04 -0.77
CA LEU A 132 22.78 10.07 -0.72
C LEU A 132 23.34 11.43 -1.15
N THR A 133 23.10 11.79 -2.39
CA THR A 133 23.41 13.11 -2.95
C THR A 133 22.15 13.95 -3.08
N ALA A 134 22.30 15.26 -3.27
CA ALA A 134 21.16 16.15 -3.54
C ALA A 134 20.33 15.67 -4.75
N LEU A 135 20.97 15.13 -5.79
CA LEU A 135 20.31 14.56 -6.96
C LEU A 135 19.46 13.31 -6.60
N VAL A 136 20.00 12.43 -5.77
CA VAL A 136 19.27 11.22 -5.29
C VAL A 136 18.03 11.65 -4.51
N VAL A 137 18.15 12.62 -3.60
CA VAL A 137 17.00 13.16 -2.84
C VAL A 137 15.97 13.78 -3.77
N GLN A 138 16.38 14.57 -4.77
CA GLN A 138 15.45 15.16 -5.75
C GLN A 138 14.67 14.08 -6.52
N LYS A 139 15.33 13.01 -6.96
CA LYS A 139 14.67 11.89 -7.63
C LYS A 139 13.67 11.19 -6.71
N ILE A 140 14.02 10.94 -5.44
CA ILE A 140 13.13 10.34 -4.45
C ILE A 140 11.88 11.21 -4.26
N VAL A 141 12.05 12.51 -4.05
CA VAL A 141 10.94 13.45 -3.88
C VAL A 141 10.07 13.49 -5.13
N LEU A 142 10.66 13.57 -6.31
CA LEU A 142 9.93 13.56 -7.58
C LEU A 142 9.05 12.31 -7.71
N ILE A 143 9.61 11.12 -7.47
CA ILE A 143 8.87 9.86 -7.54
C ILE A 143 7.74 9.84 -6.50
N SER A 144 8.00 10.27 -5.27
CA SER A 144 6.97 10.32 -4.22
C SER A 144 5.84 11.29 -4.57
N VAL A 145 6.15 12.43 -5.20
CA VAL A 145 5.12 13.37 -5.70
C VAL A 145 4.29 12.73 -6.82
N VAL A 146 4.94 12.10 -7.80
CA VAL A 146 4.23 11.43 -8.90
C VAL A 146 3.35 10.29 -8.37
N CYS A 147 3.85 9.46 -7.47
CA CYS A 147 3.08 8.41 -6.83
C CYS A 147 1.88 8.95 -6.03
N GLY A 148 2.07 10.05 -5.28
CA GLY A 148 0.98 10.74 -4.58
C GLY A 148 -0.07 11.30 -5.52
N ILE A 149 0.30 11.77 -6.72
CA ILE A 149 -0.64 12.18 -7.76
C ILE A 149 -1.36 10.96 -8.36
N VAL A 150 -0.65 9.87 -8.64
CA VAL A 150 -1.26 8.62 -9.15
C VAL A 150 -2.28 8.07 -8.16
N GLU A 151 -1.98 8.11 -6.86
CA GLU A 151 -2.92 7.73 -5.80
C GLU A 151 -4.22 8.56 -5.82
N LEU A 152 -4.14 9.84 -6.24
CA LEU A 152 -5.30 10.73 -6.32
C LEU A 152 -6.19 10.45 -7.54
N LEU A 153 -5.65 9.82 -8.59
CA LEU A 153 -6.42 9.56 -9.79
C LEU A 153 -7.49 8.49 -9.52
N PRO A 154 -8.70 8.65 -10.07
CA PRO A 154 -9.72 7.62 -10.02
C PRO A 154 -9.35 6.51 -11.03
N SER A 155 -8.32 5.74 -10.71
CA SER A 155 -7.73 4.72 -11.58
C SER A 155 -8.74 3.64 -11.98
N GLU A 156 -9.73 3.35 -11.12
CA GLU A 156 -10.88 2.48 -11.42
C GLU A 156 -11.69 2.95 -12.66
N ARG A 157 -11.58 4.23 -13.02
CA ARG A 157 -12.29 4.81 -14.18
C ARG A 157 -11.54 4.59 -15.49
N TYR A 158 -10.21 4.44 -15.44
CA TYR A 158 -9.34 4.39 -16.62
C TYR A 158 -8.80 2.98 -16.88
N LEU A 159 -8.71 2.14 -15.86
CA LEU A 159 -8.23 0.78 -15.99
C LEU A 159 -9.33 -0.22 -15.67
N PRO A 160 -9.57 -1.22 -16.54
CA PRO A 160 -10.64 -2.19 -16.35
C PRO A 160 -10.36 -3.09 -15.13
N GLY A 161 -11.36 -3.25 -14.27
CA GLY A 161 -11.33 -4.18 -13.15
C GLY A 161 -10.28 -3.84 -12.09
N LYS A 162 -9.59 -4.86 -11.62
CA LYS A 162 -8.63 -4.78 -10.50
C LYS A 162 -7.31 -4.07 -10.83
N LEU A 163 -7.01 -3.83 -12.10
CA LEU A 163 -5.82 -3.10 -12.52
C LEU A 163 -5.84 -1.61 -12.11
N GLY A 164 -7.02 -1.09 -11.77
CA GLY A 164 -7.20 0.25 -11.24
C GLY A 164 -7.08 0.36 -9.73
N ASP A 165 -6.68 -0.69 -9.00
CA ASP A 165 -6.44 -0.62 -7.56
C ASP A 165 -5.15 0.18 -7.26
N ASP A 166 -5.25 1.14 -6.33
CA ASP A 166 -4.12 1.97 -5.90
C ASP A 166 -2.96 1.11 -5.39
N ASN A 167 -3.26 -0.01 -4.74
CA ASN A 167 -2.27 -0.97 -4.24
C ASN A 167 -1.44 -1.62 -5.36
N LEU A 168 -1.89 -1.56 -6.60
CA LEU A 168 -1.14 -2.06 -7.76
C LEU A 168 -0.50 -0.92 -8.55
N THR A 169 -1.24 0.16 -8.80
CA THR A 169 -0.79 1.24 -9.68
C THR A 169 0.35 2.06 -9.07
N VAL A 170 0.30 2.36 -7.79
CA VAL A 170 1.33 3.14 -7.08
C VAL A 170 2.69 2.42 -7.05
N PRO A 171 2.81 1.17 -6.56
CA PRO A 171 4.10 0.49 -6.53
C PRO A 171 4.64 0.17 -7.92
N PHE A 172 3.78 -0.12 -8.90
CA PHE A 172 4.20 -0.29 -10.29
C PHE A 172 4.79 0.99 -10.87
N MET A 173 4.15 2.14 -10.64
CA MET A 173 4.66 3.44 -11.08
C MET A 173 5.97 3.78 -10.37
N ALA A 174 6.07 3.54 -9.08
CA ALA A 174 7.29 3.75 -8.29
C ALA A 174 8.45 2.90 -8.83
N PHE A 175 8.20 1.63 -9.11
CA PHE A 175 9.19 0.71 -9.69
C PHE A 175 9.67 1.20 -11.06
N ALA A 176 8.74 1.49 -11.97
CA ALA A 176 9.05 1.90 -13.33
C ALA A 176 9.84 3.23 -13.37
N LEU A 177 9.40 4.24 -12.63
CA LEU A 177 10.10 5.52 -12.54
C LEU A 177 11.48 5.38 -11.90
N SER A 178 11.61 4.55 -10.87
CA SER A 178 12.89 4.33 -10.23
C SER A 178 13.86 3.60 -11.16
N ALA A 179 13.40 2.57 -11.86
CA ALA A 179 14.22 1.85 -12.86
C ALA A 179 14.68 2.75 -14.01
N LEU A 180 13.89 3.78 -14.35
CA LEU A 180 14.24 4.74 -15.41
C LEU A 180 15.23 5.81 -14.92
N LEU A 181 15.10 6.24 -13.67
CA LEU A 181 15.84 7.40 -13.13
C LEU A 181 17.15 7.00 -12.44
N PHE A 182 17.25 5.78 -11.92
CA PHE A 182 18.44 5.29 -11.21
C PHE A 182 19.17 4.21 -11.97
#